data_99804b679118157eeaae482cd42cc335
#
_entry.id   99804b679118157eeaae482cd42cc335
#
_cell.length_a   1.000
_cell.length_b   1.000
_cell.length_c   1.000
_cell.angle_alpha   90.00
_cell.angle_beta   90.00
_cell.angle_gamma   90.00
#
_symmetry.space_group_name_H-M   'P 1'
#
loop_
_entity.id
_entity.type
_entity.pdbx_description
1 polymer ?
#
loop_
_entity_poly.entity_id
_entity_poly.type
_entity_poly.pdbx_seq_one_letter_code
_entity_poly.pdbx_strand_id
1 'polypeptide(L)'
;MICLVTGSSRGLGKEIIKKFAREGFEVIINYNKSEKDAYKLADEIGSKARVIKCDISNEEEVRDMFDQIDHLDVLINNAAIADDKDPLEKSALEFNRVLHTNLTGTFLVTKYAIEKMGNGSIVNISSTNGIDTYYPESIDYDASKAGIISLTHNFAKYLSDIRVNCICPDWIDTDMNKDMDDIYKAKINFIKPDVLASLVYKVAMNKGINDQIIKVGDNSVR
;
A
#
# COMPACT_ATOMS: atom_id res chain seq x y z
N MET A 1 -18.28 -4.33 8.61
CA MET A 1 -17.07 -4.73 7.85
C MET A 1 -15.89 -3.89 8.33
N ILE A 2 -14.73 -4.51 8.43
CA ILE A 2 -13.50 -3.88 8.93
C ILE A 2 -12.45 -3.82 7.81
N CYS A 3 -11.83 -2.66 7.61
CA CYS A 3 -10.75 -2.45 6.64
C CYS A 3 -9.47 -1.97 7.35
N LEU A 4 -8.36 -2.66 7.11
CA LEU A 4 -7.02 -2.22 7.52
C LEU A 4 -6.28 -1.67 6.29
N VAL A 5 -5.69 -0.48 6.43
CA VAL A 5 -4.80 0.09 5.42
C VAL A 5 -3.44 0.39 6.05
N THR A 6 -2.39 -0.24 5.56
CA THR A 6 -1.04 0.02 6.06
C THR A 6 -0.51 1.36 5.57
N GLY A 7 0.19 2.10 6.43
CA GLY A 7 0.73 3.41 6.11
C GLY A 7 -0.34 4.46 5.78
N SER A 8 -1.48 4.43 6.48
CA SER A 8 -2.66 5.24 6.14
C SER A 8 -2.75 6.60 6.83
N SER A 9 -1.74 7.02 7.57
CA SER A 9 -1.74 8.35 8.23
C SER A 9 -1.67 9.54 7.24
N ARG A 10 -1.14 9.33 6.02
CA ARG A 10 -0.97 10.37 4.99
C ARG A 10 -1.05 9.81 3.57
N GLY A 11 -0.94 10.71 2.59
CA GLY A 11 -0.86 10.38 1.15
C GLY A 11 -2.02 9.54 0.65
N LEU A 12 -1.74 8.58 -0.24
CA LEU A 12 -2.73 7.68 -0.80
C LEU A 12 -3.47 6.86 0.27
N GLY A 13 -2.74 6.32 1.25
CA GLY A 13 -3.33 5.53 2.33
C GLY A 13 -4.40 6.29 3.12
N LYS A 14 -4.20 7.59 3.35
CA LYS A 14 -5.19 8.48 3.98
C LYS A 14 -6.48 8.57 3.15
N GLU A 15 -6.38 8.76 1.84
CA GLU A 15 -7.57 8.86 0.99
C GLU A 15 -8.29 7.52 0.84
N ILE A 16 -7.52 6.40 0.81
CA ILE A 16 -8.11 5.06 0.82
C ILE A 16 -8.91 4.84 2.11
N ILE A 17 -8.33 5.08 3.27
CA ILE A 17 -9.01 4.85 4.56
C ILE A 17 -10.25 5.73 4.69
N LYS A 18 -10.19 7.00 4.25
CA LYS A 18 -11.35 7.91 4.22
C LYS A 18 -12.44 7.40 3.29
N LYS A 19 -12.08 6.81 2.15
CA LYS A 19 -13.04 6.22 1.22
C LYS A 19 -13.78 5.06 1.88
N PHE A 20 -13.07 4.11 2.49
CA PHE A 20 -13.71 2.99 3.18
C PHE A 20 -14.60 3.42 4.35
N ALA A 21 -14.17 4.41 5.14
CA ALA A 21 -14.98 4.96 6.23
C ALA A 21 -16.30 5.59 5.73
N ARG A 22 -16.26 6.35 4.62
CA ARG A 22 -17.45 6.92 3.97
C ARG A 22 -18.40 5.86 3.44
N GLU A 23 -17.88 4.71 3.03
CA GLU A 23 -18.67 3.56 2.58
C GLU A 23 -19.20 2.69 3.74
N GLY A 24 -18.99 3.12 4.99
CA GLY A 24 -19.58 2.52 6.16
C GLY A 24 -18.72 1.48 6.88
N PHE A 25 -17.46 1.29 6.48
CA PHE A 25 -16.54 0.39 7.17
C PHE A 25 -16.07 0.97 8.52
N GLU A 26 -15.82 0.11 9.47
CA GLU A 26 -14.86 0.37 10.53
C GLU A 26 -13.46 0.30 9.93
N VAL A 27 -12.59 1.23 10.31
CA VAL A 27 -11.28 1.36 9.67
C VAL A 27 -10.16 1.34 10.68
N ILE A 28 -9.09 0.66 10.33
CA ILE A 28 -7.86 0.59 11.13
C ILE A 28 -6.78 1.38 10.40
N ILE A 29 -6.40 2.49 11.03
CA ILE A 29 -5.33 3.38 10.57
C ILE A 29 -4.02 2.86 11.12
N ASN A 30 -3.15 2.34 10.25
CA ASN A 30 -1.80 1.96 10.64
C ASN A 30 -0.80 3.08 10.35
N TYR A 31 0.11 3.31 11.27
CA TYR A 31 1.25 4.20 11.11
C TYR A 31 2.51 3.63 11.77
N ASN A 32 3.69 4.06 11.31
CA ASN A 32 4.96 3.79 11.98
C ASN A 32 5.46 5.06 12.72
N LYS A 33 5.66 6.17 11.99
CA LYS A 33 6.28 7.40 12.53
C LYS A 33 5.33 8.59 12.66
N SER A 34 4.29 8.67 11.84
CA SER A 34 3.40 9.83 11.72
C SER A 34 2.21 9.77 12.69
N GLU A 35 2.49 9.71 13.99
CA GLU A 35 1.48 9.56 15.04
C GLU A 35 0.44 10.68 15.02
N LYS A 36 0.89 11.94 14.99
CA LYS A 36 -0.01 13.10 14.99
C LYS A 36 -1.00 13.09 13.83
N ASP A 37 -0.52 12.72 12.63
CA ASP A 37 -1.37 12.65 11.44
C ASP A 37 -2.37 11.49 11.54
N ALA A 38 -1.96 10.35 12.13
CA ALA A 38 -2.83 9.19 12.33
C ALA A 38 -3.99 9.52 13.28
N TYR A 39 -3.70 10.13 14.42
CA TYR A 39 -4.74 10.52 15.38
C TYR A 39 -5.64 11.64 14.86
N LYS A 40 -5.06 12.66 14.17
CA LYS A 40 -5.86 13.69 13.50
C LYS A 40 -6.83 13.09 12.47
N LEU A 41 -6.37 12.10 11.69
CA LEU A 41 -7.21 11.41 10.73
C LEU A 41 -8.32 10.60 11.43
N ALA A 42 -8.01 9.95 12.55
CA ALA A 42 -9.00 9.24 13.33
C ALA A 42 -10.08 10.18 13.87
N ASP A 43 -9.70 11.36 14.37
CA ASP A 43 -10.64 12.39 14.82
C ASP A 43 -11.54 12.88 13.67
N GLU A 44 -10.97 13.07 12.45
CA GLU A 44 -11.72 13.44 11.25
C GLU A 44 -12.77 12.38 10.85
N ILE A 45 -12.46 11.09 11.03
CA ILE A 45 -13.35 9.97 10.68
C ILE A 45 -14.37 9.70 11.80
N GLY A 46 -13.97 9.89 13.04
CA GLY A 46 -14.81 9.68 14.23
C GLY A 46 -14.80 8.24 14.73
N SER A 47 -15.89 7.81 15.37
CA SER A 47 -15.97 6.56 16.14
C SER A 47 -15.72 5.25 15.36
N LYS A 48 -15.68 5.31 14.04
CA LYS A 48 -15.37 4.15 13.19
C LYS A 48 -13.87 3.91 12.99
N ALA A 49 -13.01 4.83 13.44
CA ALA A 49 -11.57 4.73 13.25
C ALA A 49 -10.87 4.20 14.51
N ARG A 50 -9.99 3.24 14.31
CA ARG A 50 -9.00 2.79 15.30
C ARG A 50 -7.61 3.11 14.76
N VAL A 51 -6.68 3.45 15.65
CA VAL A 51 -5.28 3.74 15.29
C VAL A 51 -4.39 2.68 15.90
N ILE A 52 -3.54 2.06 15.08
CA ILE A 52 -2.56 1.07 15.56
C ILE A 52 -1.18 1.45 15.01
N LYS A 53 -0.23 1.65 15.93
CA LYS A 53 1.19 1.81 15.58
C LYS A 53 1.76 0.44 15.25
N CYS A 54 2.45 0.34 14.11
CA CYS A 54 3.20 -0.85 13.74
C CYS A 54 4.19 -0.50 12.63
N ASP A 55 5.46 -0.86 12.80
CA ASP A 55 6.41 -0.96 11.71
C ASP A 55 6.20 -2.30 11.02
N ILE A 56 5.69 -2.27 9.80
CA ILE A 56 5.37 -3.49 9.05
C ILE A 56 6.60 -4.34 8.69
N SER A 57 7.81 -3.77 8.80
CA SER A 57 9.06 -4.52 8.61
C SER A 57 9.48 -5.31 9.85
N ASN A 58 8.85 -5.07 11.00
CA ASN A 58 9.10 -5.80 12.25
C ASN A 58 8.01 -6.86 12.45
N GLU A 59 8.37 -8.15 12.34
CA GLU A 59 7.41 -9.25 12.44
C GLU A 59 6.72 -9.32 13.81
N GLU A 60 7.40 -8.96 14.89
CA GLU A 60 6.82 -8.93 16.24
C GLU A 60 5.75 -7.84 16.34
N GLU A 61 6.04 -6.62 15.87
CA GLU A 61 5.03 -5.55 15.83
C GLU A 61 3.83 -5.88 14.93
N VAL A 62 4.06 -6.57 13.81
CA VAL A 62 2.97 -7.03 12.93
C VAL A 62 2.09 -8.04 13.67
N ARG A 63 2.67 -9.01 14.35
CA ARG A 63 1.91 -9.97 15.17
C ARG A 63 1.09 -9.25 16.24
N ASP A 64 1.72 -8.36 17.02
CA ASP A 64 1.06 -7.58 18.07
C ASP A 64 -0.07 -6.68 17.53
N MET A 65 0.07 -6.16 16.30
CA MET A 65 -1.02 -5.46 15.62
C MET A 65 -2.21 -6.38 15.35
N PHE A 66 -1.96 -7.59 14.82
CA PHE A 66 -3.04 -8.54 14.51
C PHE A 66 -3.63 -9.20 15.75
N ASP A 67 -2.92 -9.27 16.88
CA ASP A 67 -3.47 -9.72 18.15
C ASP A 67 -4.57 -8.78 18.70
N GLN A 68 -4.58 -7.52 18.25
CA GLN A 68 -5.61 -6.53 18.56
C GLN A 68 -6.81 -6.57 17.59
N ILE A 69 -6.78 -7.41 16.55
CA ILE A 69 -7.79 -7.48 15.49
C ILE A 69 -8.46 -8.86 15.56
N ASP A 70 -9.75 -8.88 15.90
CA ASP A 70 -10.51 -10.12 15.99
C ASP A 70 -10.97 -10.63 14.62
N HIS A 71 -11.31 -9.70 13.71
CA HIS A 71 -11.80 -9.98 12.36
C HIS A 71 -11.38 -8.91 11.38
N LEU A 72 -11.14 -9.30 10.11
CA LEU A 72 -10.80 -8.41 9.02
C LEU A 72 -11.51 -8.84 7.73
N ASP A 73 -12.14 -7.88 7.04
CA ASP A 73 -12.80 -8.10 5.75
C ASP A 73 -11.94 -7.65 4.57
N VAL A 74 -11.20 -6.54 4.74
CA VAL A 74 -10.38 -5.95 3.68
C VAL A 74 -9.01 -5.54 4.23
N LEU A 75 -7.96 -5.99 3.54
CA LEU A 75 -6.60 -5.51 3.74
C LEU A 75 -6.14 -4.71 2.53
N ILE A 76 -5.59 -3.52 2.77
CA ILE A 76 -4.88 -2.75 1.75
C ILE A 76 -3.42 -2.59 2.18
N ASN A 77 -2.53 -3.29 1.48
CA ASN A 77 -1.09 -3.13 1.64
C ASN A 77 -0.62 -1.91 0.84
N ASN A 78 -0.49 -0.78 1.53
CA ASN A 78 -0.13 0.50 0.91
C ASN A 78 1.20 1.06 1.44
N ALA A 79 1.63 0.70 2.66
CA ALA A 79 2.86 1.23 3.23
C ALA A 79 4.08 0.93 2.36
N ALA A 80 4.85 1.95 2.05
CA ALA A 80 6.08 1.84 1.28
C ALA A 80 7.02 3.01 1.58
N ILE A 81 8.30 2.77 1.33
CA ILE A 81 9.36 3.78 1.32
C ILE A 81 10.08 3.74 -0.04
N ALA A 82 10.64 4.86 -0.44
CA ALA A 82 11.60 4.99 -1.53
C ALA A 82 12.87 5.67 -1.00
N ASP A 83 13.99 5.40 -1.64
CA ASP A 83 15.29 5.95 -1.28
C ASP A 83 16.14 6.06 -2.56
N ASP A 84 15.88 7.14 -3.32
CA ASP A 84 16.52 7.34 -4.61
C ASP A 84 18.00 7.70 -4.43
N LYS A 85 18.86 6.93 -5.09
CA LYS A 85 20.32 7.09 -5.03
C LYS A 85 20.98 6.42 -6.21
N ASP A 86 22.11 6.94 -6.67
CA ASP A 86 22.92 6.28 -7.69
C ASP A 86 23.10 4.80 -7.36
N PRO A 87 22.74 3.88 -8.26
CA PRO A 87 22.75 2.43 -7.98
C PRO A 87 24.15 1.89 -7.65
N LEU A 88 25.23 2.52 -8.13
CA LEU A 88 26.61 2.12 -7.81
C LEU A 88 27.09 2.64 -6.44
N GLU A 89 26.42 3.67 -5.91
CA GLU A 89 26.70 4.22 -4.57
C GLU A 89 25.77 3.65 -3.49
N LYS A 90 24.71 2.95 -3.89
CA LYS A 90 23.75 2.37 -2.98
C LYS A 90 24.33 1.15 -2.26
N SER A 91 24.42 1.19 -0.95
CA SER A 91 24.87 0.07 -0.14
C SER A 91 23.84 -1.06 -0.08
N ALA A 92 24.30 -2.28 0.21
CA ALA A 92 23.40 -3.40 0.45
C ALA A 92 22.43 -3.16 1.62
N LEU A 93 22.82 -2.37 2.62
CA LEU A 93 21.96 -2.03 3.75
C LEU A 93 20.79 -1.13 3.29
N GLU A 94 21.07 -0.09 2.50
CA GLU A 94 20.06 0.81 1.94
C GLU A 94 19.10 0.05 1.02
N PHE A 95 19.64 -0.76 0.11
CA PHE A 95 18.86 -1.62 -0.78
C PHE A 95 17.93 -2.55 0.01
N ASN A 96 18.48 -3.30 0.98
CA ASN A 96 17.70 -4.22 1.80
C ASN A 96 16.66 -3.52 2.67
N ARG A 97 16.89 -2.29 3.13
CA ARG A 97 15.91 -1.53 3.91
C ARG A 97 14.62 -1.29 3.13
N VAL A 98 14.72 -0.95 1.84
CA VAL A 98 13.56 -0.73 0.98
C VAL A 98 12.84 -2.05 0.71
N LEU A 99 13.56 -3.11 0.35
CA LEU A 99 12.96 -4.44 0.16
C LEU A 99 12.30 -4.96 1.44
N HIS A 100 12.94 -4.77 2.57
CA HIS A 100 12.43 -5.26 3.85
C HIS A 100 11.12 -4.57 4.23
N THR A 101 11.05 -3.24 4.06
CA THR A 101 9.79 -2.53 4.32
C THR A 101 8.72 -2.86 3.28
N ASN A 102 9.04 -2.72 1.99
CA ASN A 102 8.02 -2.77 0.94
C ASN A 102 7.55 -4.20 0.63
N LEU A 103 8.49 -5.14 0.56
CA LEU A 103 8.22 -6.51 0.13
C LEU A 103 8.03 -7.45 1.31
N THR A 104 9.01 -7.56 2.21
CA THR A 104 8.91 -8.42 3.38
C THR A 104 7.76 -7.95 4.29
N GLY A 105 7.62 -6.64 4.52
CA GLY A 105 6.52 -6.09 5.30
C GLY A 105 5.14 -6.41 4.71
N THR A 106 4.98 -6.27 3.39
CA THR A 106 3.74 -6.68 2.70
C THR A 106 3.45 -8.18 2.88
N PHE A 107 4.47 -9.03 2.79
CA PHE A 107 4.34 -10.47 3.06
C PHE A 107 3.91 -10.73 4.51
N LEU A 108 4.57 -10.12 5.49
CA LEU A 108 4.26 -10.31 6.92
C LEU A 108 2.82 -9.88 7.24
N VAL A 109 2.44 -8.68 6.82
CA VAL A 109 1.07 -8.18 7.04
C VAL A 109 0.04 -9.11 6.40
N THR A 110 0.28 -9.55 5.17
CA THR A 110 -0.62 -10.50 4.47
C THR A 110 -0.72 -11.83 5.22
N LYS A 111 0.41 -12.40 5.65
CA LYS A 111 0.49 -13.66 6.41
C LYS A 111 -0.39 -13.63 7.66
N TYR A 112 -0.27 -12.60 8.48
CA TYR A 112 -1.05 -12.49 9.72
C TYR A 112 -2.51 -12.04 9.48
N ALA A 113 -2.77 -11.27 8.42
CA ALA A 113 -4.13 -10.87 8.05
C ALA A 113 -4.99 -12.08 7.68
N ILE A 114 -4.46 -13.02 6.92
CA ILE A 114 -5.18 -14.23 6.47
C ILE A 114 -5.76 -15.01 7.65
N GLU A 115 -5.08 -15.06 8.79
CA GLU A 115 -5.56 -15.73 10.01
C GLU A 115 -6.81 -15.05 10.62
N LYS A 116 -7.04 -13.77 10.30
CA LYS A 116 -8.20 -12.97 10.77
C LYS A 116 -9.30 -12.83 9.71
N MET A 117 -9.06 -13.35 8.50
CA MET A 117 -9.97 -13.24 7.36
C MET A 117 -10.62 -14.61 7.06
N GLY A 118 -11.92 -14.76 7.27
CA GLY A 118 -12.65 -15.96 6.82
C GLY A 118 -12.86 -15.97 5.30
N ASN A 119 -13.34 -14.86 4.76
CA ASN A 119 -13.38 -14.53 3.34
C ASN A 119 -13.17 -13.02 3.21
N GLY A 120 -12.70 -12.55 2.08
CA GLY A 120 -12.45 -11.12 1.96
C GLY A 120 -11.64 -10.71 0.74
N SER A 121 -10.98 -9.57 0.87
CA SER A 121 -10.17 -9.01 -0.22
C SER A 121 -8.88 -8.38 0.28
N ILE A 122 -7.79 -8.71 -0.39
CA ILE A 122 -6.49 -8.07 -0.22
C ILE A 122 -6.19 -7.28 -1.49
N VAL A 123 -5.86 -6.00 -1.36
CA VAL A 123 -5.37 -5.19 -2.47
C VAL A 123 -3.98 -4.69 -2.14
N ASN A 124 -3.03 -5.09 -2.96
CA ASN A 124 -1.65 -4.64 -2.86
C ASN A 124 -1.43 -3.40 -3.73
N ILE A 125 -0.77 -2.40 -3.19
CA ILE A 125 -0.37 -1.20 -3.95
C ILE A 125 1.08 -1.37 -4.40
N SER A 126 1.24 -1.72 -5.67
CA SER A 126 2.54 -1.75 -6.34
C SER A 126 2.85 -0.41 -7.01
N SER A 127 3.40 -0.42 -8.19
CA SER A 127 3.71 0.74 -9.06
C SER A 127 3.88 0.28 -10.49
N THR A 128 3.78 1.19 -11.45
CA THR A 128 4.24 0.95 -12.83
C THR A 128 5.72 0.57 -12.88
N ASN A 129 6.52 0.99 -11.90
CA ASN A 129 7.91 0.57 -11.70
C ASN A 129 8.08 -0.95 -11.53
N GLY A 130 7.07 -1.62 -11.02
CA GLY A 130 7.07 -3.09 -10.94
C GLY A 130 6.69 -3.79 -12.24
N ILE A 131 6.28 -3.05 -13.29
CA ILE A 131 5.81 -3.59 -14.57
C ILE A 131 6.78 -3.24 -15.70
N ASP A 132 6.89 -1.96 -16.05
CA ASP A 132 7.51 -1.49 -17.28
C ASP A 132 8.10 -0.06 -17.21
N THR A 133 8.13 0.53 -16.04
CA THR A 133 8.72 1.85 -15.80
C THR A 133 9.94 1.67 -14.89
N TYR A 134 11.10 2.12 -15.32
CA TYR A 134 12.34 1.88 -14.59
C TYR A 134 13.12 3.17 -14.39
N TYR A 135 13.49 3.43 -13.13
CA TYR A 135 14.37 4.54 -12.75
C TYR A 135 15.62 3.98 -12.07
N PRO A 136 16.82 4.15 -12.66
CA PRO A 136 18.05 3.57 -12.10
C PRO A 136 18.29 3.92 -10.63
N GLU A 137 17.96 5.13 -10.20
CA GLU A 137 18.12 5.61 -8.83
C GLU A 137 17.18 4.89 -7.84
N SER A 138 16.05 4.36 -8.35
CA SER A 138 15.02 3.66 -7.57
C SER A 138 15.12 2.13 -7.68
N ILE A 139 16.28 1.56 -7.99
CA ILE A 139 16.46 0.13 -8.30
C ILE A 139 15.92 -0.82 -7.23
N ASP A 140 16.02 -0.48 -5.95
CA ASP A 140 15.47 -1.22 -4.82
C ASP A 140 13.94 -1.11 -4.73
N TYR A 141 13.41 0.09 -4.98
CA TYR A 141 11.98 0.32 -5.04
C TYR A 141 11.34 -0.48 -6.18
N ASP A 142 11.90 -0.39 -7.40
CA ASP A 142 11.44 -1.12 -8.58
C ASP A 142 11.43 -2.63 -8.32
N ALA A 143 12.53 -3.17 -7.80
CA ALA A 143 12.62 -4.58 -7.40
C ALA A 143 11.55 -4.96 -6.36
N SER A 144 11.32 -4.10 -5.34
CA SER A 144 10.30 -4.34 -4.32
C SER A 144 8.89 -4.38 -4.92
N LYS A 145 8.59 -3.46 -5.87
CA LYS A 145 7.27 -3.37 -6.50
C LYS A 145 7.00 -4.51 -7.48
N ALA A 146 8.00 -4.98 -8.21
CA ALA A 146 7.92 -6.22 -8.98
C ALA A 146 7.68 -7.44 -8.07
N GLY A 147 8.36 -7.51 -6.93
CA GLY A 147 8.14 -8.56 -5.91
C GLY A 147 6.72 -8.58 -5.36
N ILE A 148 6.08 -7.42 -5.14
CA ILE A 148 4.67 -7.32 -4.70
C ILE A 148 3.72 -7.93 -5.75
N ILE A 149 3.97 -7.73 -7.04
CA ILE A 149 3.19 -8.36 -8.12
C ILE A 149 3.30 -9.89 -8.03
N SER A 150 4.51 -10.40 -7.85
CA SER A 150 4.73 -11.84 -7.67
C SER A 150 4.03 -12.37 -6.41
N LEU A 151 4.09 -11.66 -5.28
CA LEU A 151 3.35 -12.03 -4.06
C LEU A 151 1.84 -12.08 -4.32
N THR A 152 1.29 -11.12 -5.08
CA THR A 152 -0.13 -11.08 -5.44
C THR A 152 -0.56 -12.37 -6.14
N HIS A 153 0.15 -12.77 -7.20
CA HIS A 153 -0.13 -14.00 -7.94
C HIS A 153 -0.05 -15.25 -7.03
N ASN A 154 0.99 -15.33 -6.20
CA ASN A 154 1.16 -16.49 -5.32
C ASN A 154 0.05 -16.60 -4.27
N PHE A 155 -0.30 -15.51 -3.59
CA PHE A 155 -1.38 -15.52 -2.62
C PHE A 155 -2.75 -15.74 -3.27
N ALA A 156 -3.02 -15.11 -4.42
CA ALA A 156 -4.28 -15.32 -5.16
C ALA A 156 -4.48 -16.77 -5.58
N LYS A 157 -3.39 -17.48 -5.90
CA LYS A 157 -3.40 -18.90 -6.24
C LYS A 157 -3.50 -19.81 -5.01
N TYR A 158 -2.89 -19.41 -3.89
CA TYR A 158 -2.86 -20.21 -2.66
C TYR A 158 -4.20 -20.13 -1.89
N LEU A 159 -4.88 -18.99 -1.92
CA LEU A 159 -6.09 -18.71 -1.14
C LEU A 159 -7.35 -18.98 -1.98
N SER A 160 -8.29 -19.76 -1.44
CA SER A 160 -9.57 -20.07 -2.11
C SER A 160 -10.66 -19.04 -1.82
N ASP A 161 -10.69 -18.50 -0.60
CA ASP A 161 -11.82 -17.70 -0.09
C ASP A 161 -11.48 -16.20 0.02
N ILE A 162 -10.19 -15.85 -0.12
CA ILE A 162 -9.69 -14.48 -0.08
C ILE A 162 -9.18 -14.10 -1.46
N ARG A 163 -9.74 -13.05 -2.04
CA ARG A 163 -9.29 -12.51 -3.32
C ARG A 163 -8.08 -11.61 -3.11
N VAL A 164 -7.07 -11.75 -3.96
CA VAL A 164 -5.87 -10.92 -3.90
C VAL A 164 -5.65 -10.27 -5.25
N ASN A 165 -5.60 -8.94 -5.28
CA ASN A 165 -5.38 -8.15 -6.48
C ASN A 165 -4.29 -7.10 -6.24
N CYS A 166 -3.71 -6.58 -7.30
CA CYS A 166 -2.69 -5.54 -7.25
C CYS A 166 -3.08 -4.35 -8.10
N ILE A 167 -2.86 -3.15 -7.58
CA ILE A 167 -2.98 -1.91 -8.34
C ILE A 167 -1.58 -1.33 -8.49
N CYS A 168 -1.22 -0.99 -9.71
CA CYS A 168 0.09 -0.47 -10.11
C CYS A 168 -0.08 0.96 -10.65
N PRO A 169 -0.15 1.95 -9.76
CA PRO A 169 -0.28 3.34 -10.19
C PRO A 169 1.03 3.87 -10.75
N ASP A 170 0.89 4.83 -11.63
CA ASP A 170 1.91 5.78 -12.03
C ASP A 170 2.02 6.91 -10.98
N TRP A 171 2.58 8.05 -11.31
CA TRP A 171 2.79 9.17 -10.39
C TRP A 171 1.49 9.64 -9.72
N ILE A 172 1.50 9.65 -8.38
CA ILE A 172 0.38 10.09 -7.56
C ILE A 172 0.73 11.43 -6.93
N ASP A 173 -0.24 12.37 -6.91
CA ASP A 173 -0.08 13.68 -6.25
C ASP A 173 -0.06 13.53 -4.72
N THR A 174 1.11 13.23 -4.17
CA THR A 174 1.33 13.02 -2.73
C THR A 174 2.65 13.61 -2.26
N ASP A 175 2.81 13.74 -0.94
CA ASP A 175 4.04 14.22 -0.29
C ASP A 175 5.28 13.35 -0.62
N MET A 176 5.12 12.15 -1.14
CA MET A 176 6.24 11.30 -1.56
C MET A 176 7.02 11.95 -2.71
N ASN A 177 6.36 12.76 -3.53
CA ASN A 177 6.92 13.43 -4.69
C ASN A 177 7.22 14.94 -4.44
N LYS A 178 7.18 15.40 -3.17
CA LYS A 178 7.34 16.83 -2.84
C LYS A 178 8.69 17.41 -3.26
N ASP A 179 9.75 16.62 -3.17
CA ASP A 179 11.14 17.04 -3.43
C ASP A 179 11.56 16.86 -4.91
N MET A 180 10.63 16.44 -5.78
CA MET A 180 10.86 16.32 -7.22
C MET A 180 11.04 17.70 -7.86
N ASP A 181 11.90 17.80 -8.86
CA ASP A 181 12.14 19.02 -9.64
C ASP A 181 10.85 19.54 -10.31
N ASP A 182 10.61 20.84 -10.25
CA ASP A 182 9.38 21.46 -10.75
C ASP A 182 9.22 21.37 -12.28
N ILE A 183 10.34 21.38 -13.04
CA ILE A 183 10.32 21.23 -14.50
C ILE A 183 9.89 19.82 -14.87
N TYR A 184 10.32 18.83 -14.07
CA TYR A 184 9.93 17.45 -14.26
C TYR A 184 8.46 17.23 -13.85
N LYS A 185 8.04 17.79 -12.70
CA LYS A 185 6.63 17.77 -12.26
C LYS A 185 5.66 18.32 -13.30
N ALA A 186 6.04 19.42 -13.99
CA ALA A 186 5.19 20.04 -15.00
C ALA A 186 4.89 19.15 -16.22
N LYS A 187 5.66 18.08 -16.41
CA LYS A 187 5.49 17.12 -17.52
C LYS A 187 4.67 15.88 -17.13
N ILE A 188 4.37 15.73 -15.85
CA ILE A 188 3.69 14.55 -15.32
C ILE A 188 2.20 14.81 -15.15
N ASN A 189 1.40 13.86 -15.62
CA ASN A 189 -0.03 13.79 -15.35
C ASN A 189 -0.26 13.06 -14.02
N PHE A 190 -0.25 13.77 -12.91
CA PHE A 190 -0.44 13.16 -11.60
C PHE A 190 -1.86 12.60 -11.42
N ILE A 191 -1.93 11.37 -10.93
CA ILE A 191 -3.18 10.75 -10.50
C ILE A 191 -3.59 11.38 -9.15
N LYS A 192 -4.83 11.85 -9.05
CA LYS A 192 -5.35 12.35 -7.77
C LYS A 192 -5.57 11.19 -6.79
N PRO A 193 -5.10 11.30 -5.54
CA PRO A 193 -5.20 10.22 -4.55
C PRO A 193 -6.64 9.75 -4.28
N ASP A 194 -7.62 10.64 -4.30
CA ASP A 194 -9.04 10.33 -4.07
C ASP A 194 -9.66 9.52 -5.24
N VAL A 195 -9.23 9.79 -6.47
CA VAL A 195 -9.63 9.02 -7.66
C VAL A 195 -9.08 7.60 -7.56
N LEU A 196 -7.80 7.48 -7.20
CA LEU A 196 -7.15 6.18 -7.02
C LEU A 196 -7.76 5.41 -5.83
N ALA A 197 -8.05 6.07 -4.72
CA ALA A 197 -8.73 5.48 -3.56
C ALA A 197 -10.11 4.91 -3.94
N SER A 198 -10.84 5.59 -4.84
CA SER A 198 -12.12 5.11 -5.35
C SER A 198 -11.96 3.84 -6.22
N LEU A 199 -10.88 3.74 -6.99
CA LEU A 199 -10.55 2.52 -7.73
C LEU A 199 -10.17 1.37 -6.78
N VAL A 200 -9.32 1.63 -5.76
CA VAL A 200 -8.93 0.64 -4.75
C VAL A 200 -10.18 0.05 -4.08
N TYR A 201 -11.12 0.90 -3.67
CA TYR A 201 -12.39 0.45 -3.10
C TYR A 201 -13.18 -0.45 -4.08
N LYS A 202 -13.34 -0.03 -5.35
CA LYS A 202 -14.04 -0.82 -6.36
C LYS A 202 -13.39 -2.18 -6.59
N VAL A 203 -12.06 -2.24 -6.64
CA VAL A 203 -11.31 -3.50 -6.79
C VAL A 203 -11.52 -4.40 -5.57
N ALA A 204 -11.40 -3.86 -4.36
CA ALA A 204 -11.61 -4.61 -3.13
C ALA A 204 -13.02 -5.20 -3.05
N MET A 205 -14.05 -4.48 -3.49
CA MET A 205 -15.45 -4.88 -3.38
C MET A 205 -15.96 -5.73 -4.57
N ASN A 206 -15.23 -5.79 -5.68
CA ASN A 206 -15.64 -6.57 -6.84
C ASN A 206 -15.35 -8.06 -6.62
N LYS A 207 -16.40 -8.83 -6.36
CA LYS A 207 -16.31 -10.28 -6.15
C LYS A 207 -15.93 -11.08 -7.41
N GLY A 208 -16.03 -10.47 -8.59
CA GLY A 208 -15.74 -11.11 -9.89
C GLY A 208 -14.26 -11.08 -10.28
N ILE A 209 -13.37 -10.44 -9.49
CA ILE A 209 -11.96 -10.33 -9.84
C ILE A 209 -11.04 -10.91 -8.74
N ASN A 210 -10.08 -11.70 -9.19
CA ASN A 210 -8.99 -12.25 -8.38
C ASN A 210 -7.75 -12.35 -9.27
N ASP A 211 -6.57 -12.23 -8.71
CA ASP A 211 -5.29 -12.34 -9.42
C ASP A 211 -5.10 -11.28 -10.54
N GLN A 212 -5.67 -10.09 -10.37
CA GLN A 212 -5.55 -9.03 -11.36
C GLN A 212 -4.42 -8.06 -10.99
N ILE A 213 -3.61 -7.72 -12.00
CA ILE A 213 -2.59 -6.67 -11.93
C ILE A 213 -3.10 -5.49 -12.75
N ILE A 214 -3.51 -4.42 -12.08
CA ILE A 214 -4.21 -3.29 -12.68
C ILE A 214 -3.27 -2.10 -12.79
N LYS A 215 -2.76 -1.85 -13.98
CA LYS A 215 -1.96 -0.65 -14.28
C LYS A 215 -2.88 0.57 -14.35
N VAL A 216 -2.48 1.67 -13.71
CA VAL A 216 -3.24 2.93 -13.66
C VAL A 216 -2.34 4.09 -14.02
N GLY A 217 -2.71 4.84 -15.03
CA GLY A 217 -1.91 5.93 -15.61
C GLY A 217 -1.11 5.47 -16.81
N ASP A 218 -0.71 6.42 -17.62
CA ASP A 218 0.10 6.23 -18.82
C ASP A 218 1.00 7.46 -19.01
N ASN A 219 1.91 7.64 -18.05
CA ASN A 219 2.95 8.65 -18.22
C ASN A 219 4.13 8.01 -18.94
N SER A 220 4.00 7.92 -20.25
CA SER A 220 5.16 7.67 -21.13
C SER A 220 6.04 8.93 -21.24
N VAL A 221 6.50 9.48 -20.12
CA VAL A 221 7.62 10.42 -20.13
C VAL A 221 8.86 9.57 -20.37
N ARG A 222 9.18 9.42 -21.65
CA ARG A 222 10.42 8.83 -22.14
C ARG A 222 11.53 9.87 -22.17
#